data_254d871e26f54394475c6829fff4ddfc
#
_entry.id   254d871e26f54394475c6829fff4ddfc
#
_cell.length_a   1.000
_cell.length_b   1.000
_cell.length_c   1.000
_cell.angle_alpha   90.00
_cell.angle_beta   90.00
_cell.angle_gamma   90.00
#
_symmetry.space_group_name_H-M   'P 1'
#
loop_
_entity.id
_entity.type
_entity.pdbx_description
1 polymer ?
#
loop_
_entity_poly.entity_id
_entity_poly.type
_entity_poly.pdbx_seq_one_letter_code
_entity_poly.pdbx_strand_id
1 'polypeptide(L)'
;MTSIIKVNNLQNQCGANTINKCGTTITLGASGDTISLASGASQTGFGRTGTVDWQTTPKTGDFTAVNGEGYFVNTTSGTVTMTLPGSPSAGDIISVKDYAFTFSSNNFIINRNGSPIGGGSNFNTLNYNVDGSFLTFIYVDGTKGWLLTDDSANTSSTTNTFITATGGTITTSGDYKIHTFTSPGTFCVSAGAGPVAIADYLVVAGGGSGGTNSSGAGGGGAGGYRESVPNPAAWTGSPLANPGGALPISLQAYPITVGAGGAGLTAPNTSNNGSNSIFSTITSAGGGGGSNKACAVGQGKDGGSGGGGVGGYGGNPCSATGGVGNTPPVSPPQGNPGGTGTPGASSDDAGGGGGGASAAGSNGGPGSNPGGAGAAGVASCITASPVTRAGGGGGGVRRGDGQPTGRSGGSGGSGGGGAGGGKPNPATAGGAGTSNTGGGGGGGGSSSGSGGSGIVIIRYKFQ
;
A
#
# COMPACT_ATOMS: atom_id res chain seq x y z
N MET A 1 17.60 68.93 37.06
CA MET A 1 17.31 68.20 38.33
C MET A 1 16.30 67.15 38.02
N THR A 2 16.65 65.87 38.21
CA THR A 2 15.73 64.74 37.99
C THR A 2 15.01 64.49 39.30
N SER A 3 13.71 64.78 39.40
CA SER A 3 12.92 64.46 40.59
C SER A 3 12.54 62.97 40.55
N ILE A 4 12.94 62.20 41.57
CA ILE A 4 12.61 60.80 41.72
C ILE A 4 11.56 60.67 42.84
N ILE A 5 10.37 60.16 42.51
CA ILE A 5 9.36 59.74 43.49
C ILE A 5 9.58 58.26 43.80
N LYS A 6 9.90 57.94 45.03
CA LYS A 6 10.06 56.57 45.51
C LYS A 6 8.81 56.12 46.26
N VAL A 7 7.90 55.44 45.58
CA VAL A 7 6.68 54.87 46.19
C VAL A 7 6.49 53.42 45.77
N ASN A 8 5.91 52.60 46.63
CA ASN A 8 5.54 51.21 46.28
C ASN A 8 4.20 51.16 45.57
N ASN A 9 3.28 52.07 45.86
CA ASN A 9 1.96 52.19 45.25
C ASN A 9 1.70 53.59 44.81
N LEU A 10 1.12 53.78 43.62
CA LEU A 10 0.49 54.98 43.16
C LEU A 10 -1.01 54.75 43.12
N GLN A 11 -1.80 55.52 43.89
CA GLN A 11 -3.25 55.37 43.97
C GLN A 11 -3.95 56.54 43.29
N ASN A 12 -5.13 56.32 42.75
CA ASN A 12 -6.02 57.37 42.29
C ASN A 12 -6.71 58.07 43.48
N GLN A 13 -7.50 59.09 43.21
CA GLN A 13 -8.20 59.87 44.22
C GLN A 13 -9.23 59.04 45.03
N CYS A 14 -9.66 57.88 44.55
CA CYS A 14 -10.57 56.95 45.21
C CYS A 14 -9.83 55.84 46.00
N GLY A 15 -8.48 55.87 46.09
CA GLY A 15 -7.66 54.89 46.84
C GLY A 15 -7.37 53.61 46.10
N ALA A 16 -7.77 53.44 44.84
CA ALA A 16 -7.45 52.29 44.03
C ALA A 16 -6.01 52.37 43.48
N ASN A 17 -5.28 51.25 43.49
CA ASN A 17 -3.90 51.21 43.02
C ASN A 17 -3.85 51.35 41.47
N THR A 18 -3.16 52.42 41.02
CA THR A 18 -2.88 52.63 39.58
C THR A 18 -1.58 51.95 39.18
N ILE A 19 -0.60 51.91 40.10
CA ILE A 19 0.65 51.13 39.94
C ILE A 19 0.97 50.49 41.27
N ASN A 20 1.15 49.16 41.27
CA ASN A 20 1.56 48.41 42.47
C ASN A 20 2.79 47.56 42.13
N LYS A 21 3.76 47.55 43.04
CA LYS A 21 4.91 46.66 42.95
C LYS A 21 4.96 45.75 44.18
N CYS A 22 4.80 44.46 43.95
CA CYS A 22 4.99 43.41 44.97
C CYS A 22 6.10 42.45 44.51
N GLY A 23 7.23 42.44 45.22
CA GLY A 23 8.39 41.68 44.81
C GLY A 23 8.96 42.13 43.47
N THR A 24 9.01 41.21 42.51
CA THR A 24 9.43 41.46 41.11
C THR A 24 8.31 41.87 40.20
N THR A 25 7.05 41.83 40.63
CA THR A 25 5.86 42.10 39.79
C THR A 25 5.45 43.56 39.92
N ILE A 26 5.25 44.23 38.83
CA ILE A 26 4.64 45.56 38.71
C ILE A 26 3.27 45.39 38.10
N THR A 27 2.21 45.76 38.83
CA THR A 27 0.83 45.71 38.31
C THR A 27 0.39 47.13 37.96
N LEU A 28 -0.11 47.35 36.77
CA LEU A 28 -0.68 48.58 36.30
C LEU A 28 -2.21 48.40 36.20
N GLY A 29 -2.96 49.25 36.93
CA GLY A 29 -4.42 49.16 37.00
C GLY A 29 -4.97 48.00 37.86
N ALA A 30 -6.28 47.86 37.87
CA ALA A 30 -7.03 46.81 38.53
C ALA A 30 -7.85 46.00 37.49
N SER A 31 -8.52 44.95 37.93
CA SER A 31 -9.42 44.17 37.03
C SER A 31 -10.53 45.07 36.49
N GLY A 32 -10.64 45.14 35.16
CA GLY A 32 -11.58 46.00 34.45
C GLY A 32 -11.04 47.34 34.01
N ASP A 33 -9.83 47.74 34.43
CA ASP A 33 -9.21 48.98 33.95
C ASP A 33 -8.70 48.86 32.52
N THR A 34 -8.80 49.94 31.75
CA THR A 34 -8.20 50.06 30.44
C THR A 34 -6.90 50.85 30.51
N ILE A 35 -5.80 50.28 30.06
CA ILE A 35 -4.54 50.98 29.90
C ILE A 35 -4.46 51.50 28.45
N SER A 36 -4.57 52.81 28.29
CA SER A 36 -4.49 53.47 26.98
C SER A 36 -3.16 54.18 26.81
N LEU A 37 -2.48 53.87 25.70
CA LEU A 37 -1.29 54.62 25.29
C LEU A 37 -1.69 55.83 24.48
N ALA A 38 -1.03 56.99 24.71
CA ALA A 38 -1.23 58.16 23.88
C ALA A 38 -0.85 57.91 22.42
N SER A 39 -1.48 58.67 21.49
CA SER A 39 -1.13 58.57 20.06
C SER A 39 0.38 58.83 19.86
N GLY A 40 1.04 57.92 19.15
CA GLY A 40 2.49 57.95 18.92
C GLY A 40 3.35 57.36 20.03
N ALA A 41 2.76 56.88 21.13
CA ALA A 41 3.49 56.11 22.13
C ALA A 41 3.59 54.64 21.67
N SER A 42 4.76 54.02 21.92
CA SER A 42 4.98 52.59 21.67
C SER A 42 5.12 51.81 22.99
N GLN A 43 4.66 50.58 23.01
CA GLN A 43 4.91 49.68 24.13
C GLN A 43 6.01 48.66 23.74
N THR A 44 6.88 48.36 24.66
CA THR A 44 7.88 47.30 24.50
C THR A 44 7.77 46.36 25.68
N GLY A 45 7.57 45.06 25.43
CA GLY A 45 7.57 44.02 26.47
C GLY A 45 6.25 43.87 27.24
N PHE A 46 5.17 44.56 26.92
CA PHE A 46 3.84 44.28 27.48
C PHE A 46 3.20 43.11 26.78
N GLY A 47 2.55 42.23 27.55
CA GLY A 47 1.93 40.98 27.06
C GLY A 47 1.17 41.13 25.76
N ARG A 48 1.42 40.22 24.86
CA ARG A 48 0.82 40.20 23.50
C ARG A 48 -0.54 39.58 23.54
N THR A 49 -1.51 40.25 22.94
CA THR A 49 -2.83 39.72 22.71
C THR A 49 -2.91 39.21 21.26
N GLY A 50 -2.34 38.04 20.98
CA GLY A 50 -2.56 37.33 19.73
C GLY A 50 -1.86 37.86 18.48
N THR A 51 -0.97 38.85 18.56
CA THR A 51 -0.17 39.36 17.43
C THR A 51 1.32 39.13 17.63
N VAL A 52 2.03 38.88 16.54
CA VAL A 52 3.50 38.74 16.53
C VAL A 52 4.18 40.08 16.29
N ASP A 53 5.45 40.18 16.73
CA ASP A 53 6.34 41.31 16.42
C ASP A 53 7.05 41.03 15.09
N TRP A 54 6.64 41.74 14.04
CA TRP A 54 7.17 41.49 12.71
C TRP A 54 8.60 41.98 12.55
N GLN A 55 9.49 41.02 12.25
CA GLN A 55 10.87 41.33 11.88
C GLN A 55 10.88 41.79 10.41
N THR A 56 11.07 43.08 10.20
CA THR A 56 10.92 43.71 8.87
C THR A 56 12.05 43.40 7.90
N THR A 57 13.18 42.86 8.38
CA THR A 57 14.26 42.38 7.51
C THR A 57 13.97 40.94 7.06
N PRO A 58 13.74 40.67 5.75
CA PRO A 58 13.43 39.35 5.29
C PRO A 58 14.57 38.36 5.54
N LYS A 59 14.22 37.14 5.96
CA LYS A 59 15.15 36.03 6.13
C LYS A 59 15.44 35.42 4.76
N THR A 60 16.73 35.38 4.38
CA THR A 60 17.21 34.80 3.10
C THR A 60 18.05 33.53 3.29
N GLY A 61 18.27 33.08 4.51
CA GLY A 61 18.96 31.87 4.91
C GLY A 61 18.33 31.27 6.15
N ASP A 62 18.82 30.10 6.54
CA ASP A 62 18.32 29.35 7.68
C ASP A 62 18.38 30.14 9.00
N PHE A 63 17.34 30.01 9.83
CA PHE A 63 17.25 30.72 11.10
C PHE A 63 16.47 29.94 12.15
N THR A 64 16.66 30.31 13.43
CA THR A 64 15.84 29.82 14.54
C THR A 64 14.80 30.89 14.89
N ALA A 65 13.55 30.47 14.96
CA ALA A 65 12.44 31.37 15.32
C ALA A 65 12.41 31.62 16.83
N VAL A 66 11.96 32.82 17.18
CA VAL A 66 11.79 33.26 18.57
C VAL A 66 10.28 33.39 18.85
N ASN A 67 9.85 32.97 20.04
CA ASN A 67 8.46 33.11 20.45
C ASN A 67 8.01 34.57 20.39
N GLY A 68 6.84 34.76 19.80
CA GLY A 68 6.19 36.08 19.69
C GLY A 68 6.67 36.88 18.49
N GLU A 69 7.51 36.34 17.61
CA GLU A 69 7.97 37.04 16.41
C GLU A 69 7.28 36.54 15.13
N GLY A 70 7.13 37.46 14.18
CA GLY A 70 6.75 37.21 12.80
C GLY A 70 7.89 37.45 11.83
N TYR A 71 8.01 36.65 10.78
CA TYR A 71 9.11 36.72 9.83
C TYR A 71 8.64 36.82 8.40
N PHE A 72 9.23 37.71 7.64
CA PHE A 72 9.19 37.68 6.19
C PHE A 72 10.31 36.74 5.70
N VAL A 73 9.98 35.73 4.89
CA VAL A 73 10.94 34.75 4.35
C VAL A 73 11.04 34.92 2.84
N ASN A 74 12.25 35.05 2.34
CA ASN A 74 12.55 35.21 0.94
C ASN A 74 13.39 34.02 0.45
N THR A 75 12.78 33.14 -0.33
CA THR A 75 13.41 31.93 -0.90
C THR A 75 13.88 32.11 -2.34
N THR A 76 13.96 33.35 -2.86
CA THR A 76 14.37 33.63 -4.25
C THR A 76 15.71 32.98 -4.62
N SER A 77 16.68 32.94 -3.69
CA SER A 77 18.03 32.42 -3.93
C SER A 77 18.21 30.94 -3.54
N GLY A 78 17.22 30.28 -2.99
CA GLY A 78 17.27 28.89 -2.53
C GLY A 78 16.31 28.61 -1.40
N THR A 79 16.25 27.37 -0.95
CA THR A 79 15.45 26.96 0.20
C THR A 79 15.90 27.66 1.49
N VAL A 80 14.95 27.97 2.36
CA VAL A 80 15.22 28.53 3.69
C VAL A 80 14.56 27.64 4.74
N THR A 81 15.34 27.27 5.77
CA THR A 81 14.85 26.46 6.90
C THR A 81 14.64 27.34 8.12
N MET A 82 13.43 27.34 8.67
CA MET A 82 13.12 27.88 9.99
C MET A 82 13.11 26.75 11.00
N THR A 83 13.90 26.88 12.07
CA THR A 83 13.88 25.96 13.20
C THR A 83 12.98 26.53 14.30
N LEU A 84 11.96 25.79 14.73
CA LEU A 84 11.07 26.17 15.81
C LEU A 84 11.79 26.11 17.17
N PRO A 85 11.34 26.85 18.21
CA PRO A 85 11.90 26.78 19.55
C PRO A 85 11.92 25.35 20.10
N GLY A 86 13.04 24.95 20.73
CA GLY A 86 13.23 23.58 21.25
C GLY A 86 12.53 23.29 22.58
N SER A 87 12.10 24.31 23.30
CA SER A 87 11.39 24.19 24.61
C SER A 87 10.23 25.17 24.63
N PRO A 88 9.21 24.98 23.78
CA PRO A 88 8.09 25.91 23.72
C PRO A 88 7.16 25.74 24.93
N SER A 89 6.47 26.83 25.28
CA SER A 89 5.43 26.88 26.30
C SER A 89 4.05 27.07 25.66
N ALA A 90 3.00 26.55 26.32
CA ALA A 90 1.64 26.74 25.83
C ALA A 90 1.31 28.24 25.62
N GLY A 91 0.80 28.58 24.44
CA GLY A 91 0.53 29.95 24.00
C GLY A 91 1.66 30.63 23.24
N ASP A 92 2.83 29.99 23.08
CA ASP A 92 3.88 30.50 22.20
C ASP A 92 3.36 30.62 20.78
N ILE A 93 3.69 31.73 20.11
CA ILE A 93 3.19 32.06 18.77
C ILE A 93 4.33 32.49 17.83
N ILE A 94 4.29 32.01 16.60
CA ILE A 94 5.22 32.36 15.53
C ILE A 94 4.43 32.55 14.25
N SER A 95 4.72 33.62 13.50
CA SER A 95 4.11 33.82 12.16
C SER A 95 5.18 33.95 11.08
N VAL A 96 4.82 33.51 9.88
CA VAL A 96 5.68 33.58 8.70
C VAL A 96 4.87 34.08 7.50
N LYS A 97 5.48 34.97 6.69
CA LYS A 97 4.94 35.44 5.41
C LYS A 97 5.96 35.20 4.31
N ASP A 98 5.52 34.58 3.22
CA ASP A 98 6.31 34.54 1.98
C ASP A 98 6.48 35.97 1.45
N TYR A 99 7.74 36.43 1.42
CA TYR A 99 8.09 37.81 1.03
C TYR A 99 8.06 38.00 -0.49
N ALA A 100 8.59 37.00 -1.21
CA ALA A 100 8.87 37.12 -2.65
C ALA A 100 7.95 36.28 -3.54
N PHE A 101 6.97 35.57 -2.95
CA PHE A 101 6.10 34.64 -3.68
C PHE A 101 6.92 33.56 -4.42
N THR A 102 7.87 32.94 -3.74
CA THR A 102 8.83 31.97 -4.32
C THR A 102 8.87 30.63 -3.61
N PHE A 103 7.98 30.35 -2.68
CA PHE A 103 7.96 29.06 -1.97
C PHE A 103 7.66 27.88 -2.90
N SER A 104 6.98 28.07 -4.04
CA SER A 104 6.75 27.04 -5.05
C SER A 104 8.04 26.68 -5.82
N SER A 105 8.93 27.66 -6.01
CA SER A 105 10.18 27.47 -6.74
C SER A 105 11.30 26.94 -5.85
N ASN A 106 11.39 27.47 -4.62
CA ASN A 106 12.35 27.07 -3.61
C ASN A 106 11.59 26.92 -2.28
N ASN A 107 11.43 25.69 -1.82
CA ASN A 107 10.59 25.41 -0.67
C ASN A 107 11.03 26.15 0.60
N PHE A 108 10.08 26.63 1.37
CA PHE A 108 10.27 27.01 2.77
C PHE A 108 10.16 25.77 3.64
N ILE A 109 11.15 25.52 4.49
CA ILE A 109 11.26 24.33 5.33
C ILE A 109 11.10 24.73 6.80
N ILE A 110 10.26 24.00 7.52
CA ILE A 110 10.04 24.18 8.95
C ILE A 110 10.59 22.95 9.68
N ASN A 111 11.62 23.16 10.48
CA ASN A 111 12.17 22.14 11.37
C ASN A 111 11.45 22.22 12.73
N ARG A 112 10.77 21.14 13.12
CA ARG A 112 9.99 21.06 14.35
C ARG A 112 10.81 21.06 15.63
N ASN A 113 12.12 20.85 15.57
CA ASN A 113 13.06 20.88 16.70
C ASN A 113 12.62 20.04 17.92
N GLY A 114 12.11 18.83 17.66
CA GLY A 114 11.67 17.89 18.69
C GLY A 114 10.19 17.96 19.08
N SER A 115 9.53 19.13 18.98
CA SER A 115 8.11 19.27 19.33
C SER A 115 7.20 18.76 18.19
N PRO A 116 6.05 18.11 18.46
CA PRO A 116 5.10 17.76 17.43
C PRO A 116 4.55 18.97 16.66
N ILE A 117 4.10 18.76 15.42
CA ILE A 117 3.27 19.71 14.67
C ILE A 117 1.98 19.00 14.30
N GLY A 118 0.84 19.52 14.75
CA GLY A 118 -0.48 18.91 14.52
C GLY A 118 -0.65 17.52 15.16
N GLY A 119 0.19 17.15 16.12
CA GLY A 119 0.29 15.81 16.69
C GLY A 119 1.20 14.87 15.91
N GLY A 120 1.75 15.30 14.77
CA GLY A 120 2.71 14.52 13.98
C GLY A 120 4.13 14.61 14.55
N SER A 121 4.75 13.46 14.77
CA SER A 121 6.14 13.34 15.25
C SER A 121 7.02 12.47 14.32
N ASN A 122 6.45 11.93 13.24
CA ASN A 122 7.13 11.00 12.34
C ASN A 122 8.01 11.68 11.28
N PHE A 123 8.09 13.00 11.30
CA PHE A 123 8.92 13.80 10.41
C PHE A 123 9.70 14.84 11.21
N ASN A 124 10.89 15.23 10.74
CA ASN A 124 11.68 16.30 11.37
C ASN A 124 11.43 17.66 10.74
N THR A 125 11.01 17.70 9.49
CA THR A 125 10.79 18.93 8.74
C THR A 125 9.46 18.89 7.99
N LEU A 126 8.84 20.05 7.85
CA LEU A 126 7.63 20.28 7.06
C LEU A 126 7.98 21.23 5.92
N ASN A 127 7.65 20.88 4.68
CA ASN A 127 7.95 21.68 3.50
C ASN A 127 6.72 22.46 3.06
N TYR A 128 6.88 23.78 2.88
CA TYR A 128 5.90 24.65 2.27
C TYR A 128 6.36 25.06 0.87
N ASN A 129 5.49 24.83 -0.11
CA ASN A 129 5.75 25.07 -1.54
C ASN A 129 4.63 25.87 -2.23
N VAL A 130 3.92 26.71 -1.49
CA VAL A 130 2.82 27.53 -2.01
C VAL A 130 3.18 29.00 -1.90
N ASP A 131 3.19 29.69 -3.04
CA ASP A 131 3.50 31.10 -3.13
C ASP A 131 2.49 31.97 -2.38
N GLY A 132 3.01 33.00 -1.73
CA GLY A 132 2.20 33.94 -0.97
C GLY A 132 1.69 33.42 0.37
N SER A 133 2.17 32.27 0.85
CA SER A 133 1.75 31.71 2.13
C SER A 133 1.93 32.67 3.30
N PHE A 134 0.94 32.66 4.18
CA PHE A 134 0.97 33.28 5.50
C PHE A 134 0.62 32.22 6.53
N LEU A 135 1.51 31.94 7.47
CA LEU A 135 1.43 30.84 8.41
C LEU A 135 1.52 31.36 9.83
N THR A 136 0.62 30.93 10.70
CA THR A 136 0.70 31.23 12.14
C THR A 136 0.66 29.94 12.95
N PHE A 137 1.71 29.70 13.73
CA PHE A 137 1.86 28.56 14.62
C PHE A 137 1.62 28.98 16.05
N ILE A 138 0.79 28.21 16.77
CA ILE A 138 0.60 28.34 18.23
C ILE A 138 0.95 27.01 18.87
N TYR A 139 1.82 27.03 19.87
CA TYR A 139 2.13 25.85 20.66
C TYR A 139 1.03 25.60 21.70
N VAL A 140 0.48 24.39 21.76
CA VAL A 140 -0.62 24.05 22.66
C VAL A 140 -0.13 23.20 23.83
N ASP A 141 0.47 22.05 23.52
CA ASP A 141 0.93 21.08 24.51
C ASP A 141 1.96 20.09 23.91
N GLY A 142 2.48 19.18 24.75
CA GLY A 142 3.46 18.18 24.30
C GLY A 142 2.86 17.08 23.39
N THR A 143 1.54 16.94 23.32
CA THR A 143 0.86 15.93 22.51
C THR A 143 0.57 16.43 21.10
N LYS A 144 0.01 17.62 20.99
CA LYS A 144 -0.34 18.28 19.72
C LYS A 144 0.81 19.13 19.19
N GLY A 145 1.61 19.68 20.07
CA GLY A 145 2.72 20.55 19.70
C GLY A 145 2.26 21.89 19.13
N TRP A 146 2.86 22.26 18.03
CA TRP A 146 2.52 23.44 17.26
C TRP A 146 1.31 23.19 16.37
N LEU A 147 0.28 24.03 16.51
CA LEU A 147 -0.90 24.03 15.63
C LEU A 147 -0.84 25.23 14.70
N LEU A 148 -1.12 24.98 13.42
CA LEU A 148 -1.32 26.01 12.43
C LEU A 148 -2.72 26.58 12.59
N THR A 149 -2.86 27.86 12.90
CA THR A 149 -4.15 28.53 13.17
C THR A 149 -4.57 29.48 12.06
N ASP A 150 -3.63 29.87 11.21
CA ASP A 150 -3.89 30.73 10.05
C ASP A 150 -2.99 30.26 8.90
N ASP A 151 -3.61 29.94 7.78
CA ASP A 151 -2.97 29.59 6.52
C ASP A 151 -3.74 30.31 5.41
N SER A 152 -3.29 31.52 5.05
CA SER A 152 -3.95 32.33 4.02
C SER A 152 -3.65 31.87 2.60
N ALA A 153 -2.72 30.94 2.42
CA ALA A 153 -2.63 30.20 1.19
C ALA A 153 -3.75 29.16 1.21
N ASN A 154 -4.90 29.55 0.74
CA ASN A 154 -6.14 28.78 0.71
C ASN A 154 -6.04 27.47 -0.10
N THR A 155 -4.90 26.82 -0.06
CA THR A 155 -4.61 25.59 -0.77
C THR A 155 -3.82 24.61 0.01
N SER A 156 -3.62 24.84 1.32
CA SER A 156 -2.73 23.93 1.83
C SER A 156 -2.92 23.43 3.11
N SER A 157 -2.86 22.43 3.11
CA SER A 157 -2.04 21.31 3.58
C SER A 157 -2.17 20.98 5.05
N THR A 158 -3.05 21.59 5.77
CA THR A 158 -3.73 20.88 6.85
C THR A 158 -5.13 20.41 6.43
N THR A 159 -5.64 20.84 5.30
CA THR A 159 -6.54 19.99 4.56
C THR A 159 -5.68 18.85 4.04
N ASN A 160 -5.78 17.67 4.63
CA ASN A 160 -5.47 16.46 3.92
C ASN A 160 -6.09 16.59 2.54
N THR A 161 -5.31 17.05 1.55
CA THR A 161 -5.77 17.04 0.17
C THR A 161 -5.81 15.57 -0.20
N PHE A 162 -6.97 15.00 0.02
CA PHE A 162 -7.19 13.60 -0.26
C PHE A 162 -6.94 13.32 -1.72
N ILE A 163 -6.35 12.18 -2.00
CA ILE A 163 -6.06 11.74 -3.36
C ILE A 163 -7.34 11.78 -4.19
N THR A 164 -7.25 12.46 -5.33
CA THR A 164 -8.25 12.38 -6.40
C THR A 164 -7.61 11.65 -7.58
N ALA A 165 -8.21 10.54 -7.96
CA ALA A 165 -7.72 9.74 -9.07
C ALA A 165 -8.85 9.15 -9.90
N THR A 166 -8.53 8.78 -11.13
CA THR A 166 -9.42 8.11 -12.08
C THR A 166 -8.80 6.81 -12.58
N GLY A 167 -9.59 5.98 -13.25
CA GLY A 167 -9.16 4.72 -13.84
C GLY A 167 -9.73 3.48 -13.14
N GLY A 168 -9.94 2.42 -13.90
CA GLY A 168 -10.60 1.21 -13.43
C GLY A 168 -12.06 1.41 -13.02
N THR A 169 -12.64 0.42 -12.36
CA THR A 169 -13.95 0.54 -11.71
C THR A 169 -13.78 1.10 -10.31
N ILE A 170 -14.46 2.20 -10.00
CA ILE A 170 -14.31 2.94 -8.73
C ILE A 170 -15.48 2.62 -7.80
N THR A 171 -15.17 2.22 -6.57
CA THR A 171 -16.14 2.05 -5.47
C THR A 171 -15.65 2.76 -4.22
N THR A 172 -16.55 2.98 -3.25
CA THR A 172 -16.22 3.60 -1.96
C THR A 172 -16.54 2.66 -0.80
N SER A 173 -15.75 2.74 0.25
CA SER A 173 -15.97 2.00 1.50
C SER A 173 -15.47 2.83 2.68
N GLY A 174 -16.38 3.41 3.44
CA GLY A 174 -16.03 4.40 4.48
C GLY A 174 -15.22 5.55 3.86
N ASP A 175 -14.13 5.90 4.49
CA ASP A 175 -13.22 6.99 4.05
C ASP A 175 -12.31 6.61 2.86
N TYR A 176 -12.54 5.46 2.21
CA TYR A 176 -11.63 4.94 1.19
C TYR A 176 -12.29 4.85 -0.19
N LYS A 177 -11.53 5.21 -1.23
CA LYS A 177 -11.80 4.86 -2.63
C LYS A 177 -11.02 3.61 -3.01
N ILE A 178 -11.66 2.79 -3.84
CA ILE A 178 -11.14 1.51 -4.32
C ILE A 178 -11.24 1.51 -5.83
N HIS A 179 -10.10 1.41 -6.51
CA HIS A 179 -10.01 1.26 -7.96
C HIS A 179 -9.70 -0.18 -8.29
N THR A 180 -10.54 -0.81 -9.11
CA THR A 180 -10.38 -2.20 -9.54
C THR A 180 -10.12 -2.28 -11.03
N PHE A 181 -9.01 -2.91 -11.42
CA PHE A 181 -8.60 -3.14 -12.81
C PHE A 181 -8.64 -4.64 -13.10
N THR A 182 -9.50 -5.04 -14.03
CA THR A 182 -9.63 -6.41 -14.53
C THR A 182 -9.03 -6.57 -15.95
N SER A 183 -8.50 -5.48 -16.50
CA SER A 183 -7.76 -5.39 -17.75
C SER A 183 -6.70 -4.29 -17.64
N PRO A 184 -5.67 -4.26 -18.49
CA PRO A 184 -4.70 -3.17 -18.52
C PRO A 184 -5.38 -1.80 -18.65
N GLY A 185 -4.82 -0.80 -17.98
CA GLY A 185 -5.38 0.54 -17.93
C GLY A 185 -4.43 1.55 -17.30
N THR A 186 -4.96 2.66 -16.81
CA THR A 186 -4.18 3.71 -16.17
C THR A 186 -4.86 4.17 -14.89
N PHE A 187 -4.13 4.22 -13.80
CA PHE A 187 -4.52 4.90 -12.57
C PHE A 187 -3.92 6.32 -12.62
N CYS A 188 -4.76 7.33 -12.83
CA CYS A 188 -4.32 8.72 -13.02
C CYS A 188 -4.64 9.53 -11.77
N VAL A 189 -3.60 10.00 -11.06
CA VAL A 189 -3.72 10.86 -9.88
C VAL A 189 -3.69 12.32 -10.34
N SER A 190 -4.78 13.05 -10.08
CA SER A 190 -4.99 14.43 -10.54
C SER A 190 -4.92 15.47 -9.45
N ALA A 191 -5.06 15.10 -8.18
CA ALA A 191 -4.94 16.00 -7.03
C ALA A 191 -4.63 15.22 -5.74
N GLY A 192 -4.24 15.94 -4.69
CA GLY A 192 -4.05 15.38 -3.34
C GLY A 192 -2.80 14.53 -3.14
N ALA A 193 -1.83 14.62 -4.04
CA ALA A 193 -0.56 13.90 -3.94
C ALA A 193 0.49 14.71 -3.16
N GLY A 194 0.20 15.02 -1.90
CA GLY A 194 1.18 15.60 -0.98
C GLY A 194 2.22 14.57 -0.51
N PRO A 195 3.22 14.99 0.29
CA PRO A 195 4.33 14.12 0.73
C PRO A 195 3.91 12.90 1.56
N VAL A 196 2.66 12.86 2.00
CA VAL A 196 2.06 11.74 2.77
C VAL A 196 1.01 10.97 1.98
N ALA A 197 0.85 11.25 0.68
CA ALA A 197 -0.10 10.52 -0.15
C ALA A 197 0.39 9.10 -0.41
N ILE A 198 -0.35 8.14 0.08
CA ILE A 198 -0.05 6.71 -0.05
C ILE A 198 -1.27 5.96 -0.57
N ALA A 199 -1.05 4.89 -1.31
CA ALA A 199 -2.10 3.95 -1.68
C ALA A 199 -1.69 2.52 -1.36
N ASP A 200 -2.60 1.81 -0.74
CA ASP A 200 -2.52 0.37 -0.58
C ASP A 200 -2.92 -0.34 -1.86
N TYR A 201 -2.44 -1.55 -2.01
CA TYR A 201 -2.61 -2.31 -3.23
C TYR A 201 -2.87 -3.80 -2.98
N LEU A 202 -3.53 -4.41 -3.94
CA LEU A 202 -3.53 -5.84 -4.18
C LEU A 202 -3.20 -6.06 -5.66
N VAL A 203 -2.10 -6.75 -5.94
CA VAL A 203 -1.65 -7.09 -7.28
C VAL A 203 -1.59 -8.60 -7.38
N VAL A 204 -2.48 -9.20 -8.19
CA VAL A 204 -2.53 -10.63 -8.46
C VAL A 204 -2.25 -10.85 -9.94
N ALA A 205 -1.25 -11.67 -10.26
CA ALA A 205 -0.89 -12.01 -11.64
C ALA A 205 -1.83 -13.06 -12.25
N GLY A 206 -1.69 -13.31 -13.53
CA GLY A 206 -2.41 -14.40 -14.21
C GLY A 206 -1.91 -15.76 -13.74
N GLY A 207 -2.81 -16.75 -13.56
CA GLY A 207 -2.45 -18.13 -13.25
C GLY A 207 -1.88 -18.87 -14.47
N GLY A 208 -1.09 -19.92 -14.25
CA GLY A 208 -0.57 -20.80 -15.29
C GLY A 208 -1.66 -21.75 -15.82
N SER A 209 -1.51 -22.24 -17.06
CA SER A 209 -2.39 -23.30 -17.58
C SER A 209 -2.08 -24.64 -16.92
N GLY A 210 -3.05 -25.54 -16.88
CA GLY A 210 -2.74 -26.94 -16.62
C GLY A 210 -1.90 -27.55 -17.74
N GLY A 211 -1.27 -28.70 -17.47
CA GLY A 211 -0.61 -29.53 -18.44
C GLY A 211 -1.60 -30.43 -19.20
N THR A 212 -1.15 -31.01 -20.32
CA THR A 212 -1.91 -32.04 -21.04
C THR A 212 -1.09 -33.32 -21.15
N ASN A 213 -1.55 -34.42 -20.57
CA ASN A 213 -0.83 -35.70 -20.64
C ASN A 213 -1.79 -36.86 -20.37
N SER A 214 -1.70 -37.91 -21.17
CA SER A 214 -2.48 -39.15 -20.96
C SER A 214 -2.09 -39.89 -19.66
N SER A 215 -0.96 -39.54 -19.03
CA SER A 215 -0.45 -40.17 -17.83
C SER A 215 -0.68 -39.36 -16.54
N GLY A 216 -1.63 -38.46 -16.52
CA GLY A 216 -1.92 -37.59 -15.37
C GLY A 216 -1.12 -36.28 -15.41
N ALA A 217 -1.70 -35.25 -15.96
CA ALA A 217 -1.07 -33.95 -16.16
C ALA A 217 -1.06 -33.10 -14.88
N GLY A 218 -0.05 -32.29 -14.69
CA GLY A 218 0.02 -31.36 -13.56
C GLY A 218 -0.96 -30.21 -13.68
N GLY A 219 -1.46 -29.74 -12.54
CA GLY A 219 -2.26 -28.51 -12.44
C GLY A 219 -1.41 -27.24 -12.58
N GLY A 220 -1.95 -26.16 -13.12
CA GLY A 220 -1.27 -24.85 -13.21
C GLY A 220 -1.13 -24.19 -11.83
N GLY A 221 -0.03 -23.48 -11.60
CA GLY A 221 0.16 -22.67 -10.41
C GLY A 221 -0.67 -21.38 -10.46
N ALA A 222 -1.05 -20.86 -9.32
CA ALA A 222 -1.68 -19.56 -9.21
C ALA A 222 -0.72 -18.42 -9.58
N GLY A 223 -1.24 -17.31 -10.05
CA GLY A 223 -0.49 -16.07 -10.19
C GLY A 223 0.03 -15.58 -8.84
N GLY A 224 1.16 -14.91 -8.85
CA GLY A 224 1.73 -14.30 -7.65
C GLY A 224 0.73 -13.34 -7.01
N TYR A 225 0.75 -13.27 -5.70
CA TYR A 225 -0.13 -12.47 -4.87
C TYR A 225 0.68 -11.49 -4.03
N ARG A 226 0.44 -10.20 -4.19
CA ARG A 226 1.12 -9.13 -3.43
C ARG A 226 0.10 -8.14 -2.93
N GLU A 227 0.12 -7.88 -1.61
CA GLU A 227 -0.84 -7.02 -0.93
C GLU A 227 -0.13 -6.12 0.08
N SER A 228 -0.62 -4.89 0.25
CA SER A 228 -0.34 -4.05 1.41
C SER A 228 -1.62 -3.76 2.19
N VAL A 229 -1.45 -3.42 3.45
CA VAL A 229 -2.51 -2.99 4.35
C VAL A 229 -1.95 -1.88 5.26
N PRO A 230 -2.76 -0.86 5.63
CA PRO A 230 -2.31 0.18 6.57
C PRO A 230 -1.81 -0.40 7.88
N ASN A 231 -0.96 0.34 8.58
CA ASN A 231 -0.57 0.04 9.95
C ASN A 231 -0.88 1.26 10.85
N PRO A 232 -1.87 1.20 11.77
CA PRO A 232 -2.74 0.05 12.05
C PRO A 232 -3.69 -0.29 10.91
N ALA A 233 -4.05 -1.58 10.81
CA ALA A 233 -4.88 -2.09 9.71
C ALA A 233 -6.30 -1.50 9.73
N ALA A 234 -6.73 -0.91 8.63
CA ALA A 234 -8.08 -0.35 8.46
C ALA A 234 -9.08 -1.37 7.88
N TRP A 235 -8.61 -2.53 7.44
CA TRP A 235 -9.41 -3.68 7.01
C TRP A 235 -8.61 -4.97 7.22
N THR A 236 -9.26 -6.12 7.15
CA THR A 236 -8.58 -7.41 7.24
C THR A 236 -7.81 -7.70 5.96
N GLY A 237 -6.48 -7.56 6.01
CA GLY A 237 -5.57 -8.03 4.97
C GLY A 237 -5.43 -9.55 4.98
N SER A 238 -4.83 -10.11 3.90
CA SER A 238 -4.44 -11.52 3.90
C SER A 238 -3.24 -11.76 4.84
N PRO A 239 -2.95 -13.03 5.18
CA PRO A 239 -1.72 -13.37 5.90
C PRO A 239 -0.42 -13.00 5.16
N LEU A 240 -0.51 -12.71 3.86
CA LEU A 240 0.62 -12.27 3.02
C LEU A 240 0.67 -10.74 2.84
N ALA A 241 -0.24 -10.00 3.48
CA ALA A 241 -0.22 -8.55 3.41
C ALA A 241 1.03 -7.98 4.08
N ASN A 242 1.60 -6.93 3.50
CA ASN A 242 2.70 -6.15 4.07
C ASN A 242 2.13 -4.96 4.85
N PRO A 243 2.13 -4.98 6.19
CA PRO A 243 1.59 -3.88 6.99
C PRO A 243 2.44 -2.61 6.82
N GLY A 244 1.80 -1.48 6.50
CA GLY A 244 2.49 -0.22 6.23
C GLY A 244 3.28 -0.19 4.93
N GLY A 245 3.11 -1.20 4.06
CA GLY A 245 3.78 -1.30 2.76
C GLY A 245 3.09 -0.56 1.62
N ALA A 246 2.24 0.41 1.93
CA ALA A 246 1.58 1.27 0.93
C ALA A 246 2.61 2.02 0.08
N LEU A 247 2.27 2.26 -1.19
CA LEU A 247 3.13 3.00 -2.10
C LEU A 247 2.92 4.52 -1.97
N PRO A 248 4.00 5.31 -1.92
CA PRO A 248 3.91 6.76 -2.12
C PRO A 248 3.35 7.07 -3.51
N ILE A 249 2.43 8.03 -3.58
CA ILE A 249 1.76 8.40 -4.83
C ILE A 249 2.00 9.87 -5.10
N SER A 250 2.32 10.20 -6.35
CA SER A 250 2.51 11.56 -6.86
C SER A 250 1.49 11.89 -7.94
N LEU A 251 1.41 13.17 -8.32
CA LEU A 251 0.57 13.64 -9.43
C LEU A 251 1.11 13.14 -10.76
N GLN A 252 0.64 11.96 -11.17
CA GLN A 252 1.01 11.34 -12.44
C GLN A 252 0.05 10.22 -12.84
N ALA A 253 0.24 9.74 -14.06
CA ALA A 253 -0.42 8.55 -14.57
C ALA A 253 0.43 7.32 -14.29
N TYR A 254 -0.15 6.33 -13.62
CA TYR A 254 0.47 5.03 -13.35
C TYR A 254 -0.11 4.00 -14.31
N PRO A 255 0.69 3.45 -15.24
CA PRO A 255 0.23 2.35 -16.09
C PRO A 255 -0.03 1.11 -15.24
N ILE A 256 -1.18 0.48 -15.47
CA ILE A 256 -1.58 -0.77 -14.82
C ILE A 256 -1.50 -1.89 -15.84
N THR A 257 -0.74 -2.93 -15.53
CA THR A 257 -0.74 -4.19 -16.29
C THR A 257 -1.52 -5.24 -15.52
N VAL A 258 -2.51 -5.86 -16.15
CA VAL A 258 -3.22 -7.01 -15.59
C VAL A 258 -2.82 -8.24 -16.40
N GLY A 259 -2.19 -9.20 -15.75
CA GLY A 259 -1.65 -10.40 -16.40
C GLY A 259 -2.76 -11.30 -16.91
N ALA A 260 -2.64 -11.74 -18.16
CA ALA A 260 -3.50 -12.79 -18.72
C ALA A 260 -3.16 -14.15 -18.08
N GLY A 261 -4.13 -15.01 -17.93
CA GLY A 261 -3.89 -16.43 -17.61
C GLY A 261 -3.20 -17.15 -18.76
N GLY A 262 -2.40 -18.16 -18.44
CA GLY A 262 -1.80 -19.05 -19.42
C GLY A 262 -2.88 -19.74 -20.26
N ALA A 263 -2.78 -19.70 -21.59
CA ALA A 263 -3.75 -20.33 -22.47
C ALA A 263 -3.81 -21.86 -22.26
N GLY A 264 -5.01 -22.40 -22.15
CA GLY A 264 -5.23 -23.85 -22.13
C GLY A 264 -4.81 -24.51 -23.44
N LEU A 265 -4.52 -25.79 -23.40
CA LEU A 265 -3.90 -26.53 -24.51
C LEU A 265 -4.71 -27.75 -24.87
N THR A 266 -4.64 -28.13 -26.15
CA THR A 266 -4.92 -29.48 -26.64
C THR A 266 -3.61 -30.22 -26.87
N ALA A 267 -3.55 -31.51 -26.47
CA ALA A 267 -2.30 -32.32 -26.57
C ALA A 267 -1.75 -32.40 -28.00
N PRO A 268 -0.40 -32.45 -28.18
CA PRO A 268 0.68 -32.53 -27.19
C PRO A 268 1.52 -31.25 -27.14
N ASN A 269 1.07 -30.22 -26.43
CA ASN A 269 1.76 -28.93 -26.34
C ASN A 269 2.30 -28.64 -24.94
N THR A 270 3.32 -27.78 -24.86
CA THR A 270 3.88 -27.34 -23.57
C THR A 270 2.94 -26.34 -22.88
N SER A 271 2.72 -26.54 -21.57
CA SER A 271 1.92 -25.62 -20.74
C SER A 271 2.41 -24.17 -20.79
N ASN A 272 1.52 -23.25 -20.57
CA ASN A 272 1.82 -21.80 -20.58
C ASN A 272 1.82 -21.23 -19.16
N ASN A 273 2.83 -20.44 -18.86
CA ASN A 273 2.80 -19.61 -17.67
C ASN A 273 1.75 -18.49 -17.84
N GLY A 274 1.22 -18.00 -16.74
CA GLY A 274 0.49 -16.75 -16.70
C GLY A 274 1.42 -15.54 -16.94
N SER A 275 0.83 -14.40 -17.21
CA SER A 275 1.57 -13.13 -17.37
C SER A 275 1.58 -12.34 -16.05
N ASN A 276 2.58 -11.48 -15.90
CA ASN A 276 2.73 -10.63 -14.73
C ASN A 276 1.64 -9.56 -14.65
N SER A 277 1.26 -9.18 -13.42
CA SER A 277 0.52 -7.94 -13.14
C SER A 277 1.44 -6.92 -12.50
N ILE A 278 1.26 -5.64 -12.86
CA ILE A 278 2.16 -4.56 -12.42
C ILE A 278 1.36 -3.33 -12.01
N PHE A 279 1.70 -2.79 -10.85
CA PHE A 279 1.33 -1.45 -10.41
C PHE A 279 2.58 -0.74 -9.87
N SER A 280 3.01 0.32 -10.55
CA SER A 280 4.23 1.07 -10.21
C SER A 280 5.44 0.13 -10.07
N THR A 281 6.07 0.09 -8.91
CA THR A 281 7.21 -0.78 -8.60
C THR A 281 6.81 -2.20 -8.16
N ILE A 282 5.52 -2.47 -7.99
CA ILE A 282 5.03 -3.78 -7.55
C ILE A 282 4.76 -4.64 -8.77
N THR A 283 5.52 -5.70 -8.91
CA THR A 283 5.31 -6.76 -9.91
C THR A 283 4.94 -8.05 -9.22
N SER A 284 3.81 -8.64 -9.56
CA SER A 284 3.45 -10.02 -9.24
C SER A 284 3.72 -10.90 -10.44
N ALA A 285 4.43 -12.01 -10.23
CA ALA A 285 4.84 -12.92 -11.30
C ALA A 285 3.70 -13.84 -11.73
N GLY A 286 3.59 -14.12 -13.02
CA GLY A 286 2.65 -15.12 -13.54
C GLY A 286 2.83 -16.48 -12.90
N GLY A 287 1.75 -17.24 -12.76
CA GLY A 287 1.78 -18.62 -12.24
C GLY A 287 2.45 -19.58 -13.22
N GLY A 288 3.15 -20.57 -12.72
CA GLY A 288 3.82 -21.61 -13.51
C GLY A 288 2.84 -22.58 -14.18
N GLY A 289 3.08 -22.94 -15.42
CA GLY A 289 2.28 -23.97 -16.11
C GLY A 289 2.48 -25.39 -15.55
N GLY A 290 1.44 -26.19 -15.49
CA GLY A 290 1.52 -27.59 -15.07
C GLY A 290 2.30 -28.46 -16.05
N SER A 291 2.99 -29.47 -15.54
CA SER A 291 3.80 -30.37 -16.37
C SER A 291 2.96 -31.21 -17.34
N ASN A 292 3.51 -31.45 -18.55
CA ASN A 292 2.90 -32.26 -19.61
C ASN A 292 3.79 -33.38 -20.13
N LYS A 293 5.01 -33.58 -19.60
CA LYS A 293 5.95 -34.64 -20.03
C LYS A 293 6.43 -35.42 -18.83
N ALA A 294 6.42 -36.76 -18.96
CA ALA A 294 7.04 -37.65 -17.98
C ALA A 294 8.57 -37.64 -18.12
N CYS A 295 9.26 -37.75 -17.00
CA CYS A 295 10.72 -37.91 -16.84
C CYS A 295 11.61 -36.76 -17.34
N ALA A 296 12.76 -36.60 -16.69
CA ALA A 296 13.93 -35.73 -16.95
C ALA A 296 13.74 -34.28 -17.45
N VAL A 297 12.61 -33.94 -18.10
CA VAL A 297 12.29 -32.60 -18.66
C VAL A 297 10.89 -32.14 -18.25
N GLY A 298 10.19 -32.91 -17.42
CA GLY A 298 8.75 -32.76 -17.17
C GLY A 298 8.37 -32.14 -15.83
N GLN A 299 9.19 -31.27 -15.28
CA GLN A 299 8.85 -30.53 -14.05
C GLN A 299 7.73 -29.53 -14.31
N GLY A 300 6.92 -29.28 -13.31
CA GLY A 300 6.05 -28.10 -13.29
C GLY A 300 6.88 -26.84 -13.49
N LYS A 301 6.36 -25.83 -14.18
CA LYS A 301 7.09 -24.58 -14.40
C LYS A 301 7.06 -23.71 -13.15
N ASP A 302 8.16 -22.99 -12.94
CA ASP A 302 8.29 -22.00 -11.89
C ASP A 302 7.43 -20.75 -12.18
N GLY A 303 7.02 -20.07 -11.14
CA GLY A 303 6.27 -18.81 -11.26
C GLY A 303 5.95 -18.16 -9.93
N GLY A 304 5.00 -17.27 -9.91
CA GLY A 304 4.44 -16.69 -8.67
C GLY A 304 4.05 -17.80 -7.71
N SER A 305 3.23 -18.76 -8.17
CA SER A 305 3.16 -20.11 -7.61
C SER A 305 3.55 -21.11 -8.69
N GLY A 306 4.17 -22.21 -8.30
CA GLY A 306 4.67 -23.25 -9.22
C GLY A 306 3.57 -24.17 -9.76
N GLY A 307 3.71 -24.63 -11.00
CA GLY A 307 2.85 -25.66 -11.58
C GLY A 307 3.10 -27.04 -10.98
N GLY A 308 2.10 -27.92 -10.98
CA GLY A 308 2.20 -29.32 -10.56
C GLY A 308 3.00 -30.18 -11.51
N GLY A 309 3.65 -31.22 -10.99
CA GLY A 309 4.37 -32.25 -11.75
C GLY A 309 3.43 -33.26 -12.43
N VAL A 310 3.85 -33.85 -13.53
CA VAL A 310 3.11 -34.93 -14.21
C VAL A 310 3.34 -36.29 -13.51
N GLY A 311 2.35 -37.18 -13.53
CA GLY A 311 2.51 -38.57 -13.13
C GLY A 311 3.42 -39.37 -14.09
N GLY A 312 4.12 -40.37 -13.60
CA GLY A 312 5.00 -41.23 -14.39
C GLY A 312 4.24 -42.11 -15.41
N TYR A 313 4.95 -42.72 -16.38
CA TYR A 313 4.39 -43.61 -17.40
C TYR A 313 5.14 -44.92 -17.54
N GLY A 314 4.40 -46.05 -17.60
CA GLY A 314 4.89 -47.30 -18.18
C GLY A 314 6.08 -47.95 -17.49
N GLY A 315 6.09 -48.06 -16.15
CA GLY A 315 7.13 -48.72 -15.39
C GLY A 315 8.42 -47.88 -15.21
N ASN A 316 8.44 -46.66 -15.67
CA ASN A 316 9.54 -45.75 -15.43
C ASN A 316 9.32 -44.99 -14.09
N PRO A 317 10.24 -45.20 -13.10
CA PRO A 317 10.06 -44.66 -11.74
C PRO A 317 10.19 -43.14 -11.63
N CYS A 318 10.15 -42.42 -12.73
CA CYS A 318 10.30 -40.97 -12.72
C CYS A 318 9.00 -40.27 -12.29
N SER A 319 9.03 -39.62 -11.15
CA SER A 319 8.06 -38.59 -10.82
C SER A 319 8.57 -37.21 -11.25
N ALA A 320 7.73 -36.39 -11.86
CA ALA A 320 8.08 -35.00 -12.08
C ALA A 320 7.74 -34.17 -10.85
N THR A 321 8.71 -33.43 -10.37
CA THR A 321 8.50 -32.46 -9.28
C THR A 321 7.62 -31.30 -9.73
N GLY A 322 6.92 -30.71 -8.78
CA GLY A 322 6.27 -29.41 -9.02
C GLY A 322 7.30 -28.30 -9.25
N GLY A 323 6.89 -27.26 -9.94
CA GLY A 323 7.67 -26.03 -10.12
C GLY A 323 7.81 -25.25 -8.80
N VAL A 324 8.84 -24.44 -8.72
CA VAL A 324 9.10 -23.59 -7.56
C VAL A 324 8.13 -22.41 -7.57
N GLY A 325 7.60 -22.06 -6.39
CA GLY A 325 6.85 -20.82 -6.17
C GLY A 325 7.75 -19.64 -5.78
N ASN A 326 7.17 -18.49 -5.61
CA ASN A 326 7.88 -17.24 -5.26
C ASN A 326 9.08 -16.96 -6.18
N THR A 327 8.87 -17.09 -7.50
CA THR A 327 9.90 -16.88 -8.52
C THR A 327 9.47 -15.73 -9.46
N PRO A 328 10.26 -14.64 -9.54
CA PRO A 328 11.42 -14.31 -8.71
C PRO A 328 11.07 -14.14 -7.23
N PRO A 329 12.03 -14.34 -6.30
CA PRO A 329 11.79 -14.27 -4.87
C PRO A 329 11.46 -12.84 -4.41
N VAL A 330 10.43 -12.71 -3.59
CA VAL A 330 10.00 -11.46 -2.94
C VAL A 330 9.61 -11.73 -1.49
N SER A 331 9.52 -10.67 -0.69
CA SER A 331 9.05 -10.73 0.70
C SER A 331 7.89 -9.73 0.89
N PRO A 332 6.78 -10.14 1.50
CA PRO A 332 6.35 -11.52 1.76
C PRO A 332 6.32 -12.39 0.50
N PRO A 333 6.44 -13.74 0.61
CA PRO A 333 6.40 -14.64 -0.54
C PRO A 333 5.11 -14.48 -1.35
N GLN A 334 5.22 -14.44 -2.68
CA GLN A 334 4.05 -14.23 -3.57
C GLN A 334 3.29 -15.52 -3.93
N GLY A 335 3.77 -16.69 -3.49
CA GLY A 335 3.13 -17.98 -3.71
C GLY A 335 4.03 -19.15 -3.37
N ASN A 336 3.54 -20.36 -3.57
CA ASN A 336 4.15 -21.61 -3.09
C ASN A 336 4.40 -22.59 -4.23
N PRO A 337 5.24 -23.64 -4.03
CA PRO A 337 5.53 -24.63 -5.06
C PRO A 337 4.31 -25.48 -5.42
N GLY A 338 4.35 -26.09 -6.61
CA GLY A 338 3.42 -27.14 -7.01
C GLY A 338 3.74 -28.48 -6.37
N GLY A 339 2.74 -29.38 -6.36
CA GLY A 339 2.89 -30.75 -5.90
C GLY A 339 3.59 -31.63 -6.94
N THR A 340 4.20 -32.72 -6.48
CA THR A 340 4.87 -33.76 -7.30
C THR A 340 3.82 -34.69 -7.91
N GLY A 341 4.03 -35.16 -9.14
CA GLY A 341 3.24 -36.25 -9.71
C GLY A 341 3.59 -37.60 -9.10
N THR A 342 2.72 -38.59 -9.21
CA THR A 342 2.95 -39.93 -8.72
C THR A 342 4.10 -40.60 -9.48
N PRO A 343 5.06 -41.29 -8.81
CA PRO A 343 6.06 -42.11 -9.48
C PRO A 343 5.39 -43.27 -10.22
N GLY A 344 5.65 -43.43 -11.52
CA GLY A 344 5.04 -44.47 -12.33
C GLY A 344 5.63 -45.85 -12.06
N ALA A 345 4.95 -46.71 -11.28
CA ALA A 345 5.27 -48.13 -11.18
C ALA A 345 4.32 -49.03 -11.98
N SER A 346 3.17 -48.53 -12.39
CA SER A 346 2.15 -49.20 -13.21
C SER A 346 0.97 -48.25 -13.47
N SER A 347 -0.09 -48.69 -13.96
CA SER A 347 -1.36 -48.11 -14.36
C SER A 347 -1.99 -46.93 -13.56
N ASP A 348 -1.36 -46.38 -12.48
CA ASP A 348 -2.03 -45.56 -11.47
C ASP A 348 -1.52 -44.11 -11.38
N ASP A 349 -1.22 -43.49 -12.51
CA ASP A 349 -0.55 -42.20 -12.55
C ASP A 349 -1.50 -41.06 -12.30
N ALA A 350 -1.07 -40.12 -11.44
CA ALA A 350 -1.77 -38.91 -11.13
C ALA A 350 -0.83 -37.69 -11.14
N GLY A 351 -1.23 -36.58 -11.73
CA GLY A 351 -0.52 -35.32 -11.69
C GLY A 351 -0.64 -34.66 -10.33
N GLY A 352 0.39 -33.90 -9.94
CA GLY A 352 0.36 -32.99 -8.78
C GLY A 352 -0.51 -31.78 -9.01
N GLY A 353 -1.05 -31.19 -7.95
CA GLY A 353 -1.76 -29.91 -7.99
C GLY A 353 -0.81 -28.74 -8.10
N GLY A 354 -1.27 -27.63 -8.68
CA GLY A 354 -0.53 -26.35 -8.68
C GLY A 354 -0.48 -25.69 -7.31
N GLY A 355 0.60 -24.97 -7.05
CA GLY A 355 0.75 -24.14 -5.85
C GLY A 355 -0.27 -22.98 -5.83
N GLY A 356 -0.66 -22.55 -4.65
CA GLY A 356 -1.50 -21.38 -4.40
C GLY A 356 -0.80 -20.35 -3.55
N ALA A 357 -1.49 -19.24 -3.27
CA ALA A 357 -0.92 -18.19 -2.42
C ALA A 357 -0.68 -18.66 -0.97
N SER A 358 -1.56 -19.53 -0.41
CA SER A 358 -1.47 -19.93 0.99
C SER A 358 -0.60 -21.16 1.22
N ALA A 359 -0.48 -22.07 0.26
CA ALA A 359 0.16 -23.38 0.47
C ALA A 359 0.70 -23.97 -0.84
N ALA A 360 1.56 -24.99 -0.69
CA ALA A 360 2.00 -25.84 -1.79
C ALA A 360 0.86 -26.73 -2.33
N GLY A 361 0.93 -27.05 -3.63
CA GLY A 361 0.03 -28.02 -4.25
C GLY A 361 0.19 -29.42 -3.67
N SER A 362 -0.89 -30.18 -3.61
CA SER A 362 -0.83 -31.57 -3.15
C SER A 362 -0.18 -32.48 -4.19
N ASN A 363 0.54 -33.47 -3.74
CA ASN A 363 1.11 -34.51 -4.60
C ASN A 363 -0.01 -35.35 -5.24
N GLY A 364 0.24 -35.90 -6.42
CA GLY A 364 -0.60 -36.92 -7.02
C GLY A 364 -0.60 -38.16 -6.14
N GLY A 365 -1.76 -38.75 -5.92
CA GLY A 365 -1.91 -39.98 -5.12
C GLY A 365 -1.71 -41.25 -5.94
N PRO A 366 -1.10 -42.33 -5.33
CA PRO A 366 -0.99 -43.63 -5.98
C PRO A 366 -2.33 -44.39 -5.98
N GLY A 367 -2.44 -45.40 -6.84
CA GLY A 367 -3.61 -46.29 -6.90
C GLY A 367 -4.89 -45.58 -7.38
N SER A 368 -6.00 -45.87 -6.73
CA SER A 368 -7.32 -45.26 -7.05
C SER A 368 -7.49 -43.82 -6.56
N ASN A 369 -6.44 -43.23 -5.96
CA ASN A 369 -6.50 -41.90 -5.41
C ASN A 369 -6.71 -40.80 -6.52
N PRO A 370 -7.32 -39.68 -6.19
CA PRO A 370 -7.51 -38.59 -7.15
C PRO A 370 -6.19 -37.93 -7.55
N GLY A 371 -6.23 -37.09 -8.56
CA GLY A 371 -5.16 -36.14 -8.87
C GLY A 371 -4.86 -35.24 -7.68
N GLY A 372 -3.64 -34.72 -7.58
CA GLY A 372 -3.26 -33.80 -6.53
C GLY A 372 -4.17 -32.56 -6.52
N ALA A 373 -4.69 -32.21 -5.36
CA ALA A 373 -5.51 -30.99 -5.22
C ALA A 373 -4.66 -29.73 -5.43
N GLY A 374 -5.21 -28.75 -6.11
CA GLY A 374 -4.65 -27.40 -6.17
C GLY A 374 -4.70 -26.73 -4.79
N ALA A 375 -3.66 -26.00 -4.46
CA ALA A 375 -3.57 -25.32 -3.18
C ALA A 375 -4.54 -24.13 -3.08
N ALA A 376 -4.98 -23.82 -1.86
CA ALA A 376 -5.85 -22.69 -1.61
C ALA A 376 -5.15 -21.34 -1.86
N GLY A 377 -5.92 -20.36 -2.24
CA GLY A 377 -5.56 -18.96 -2.22
C GLY A 377 -5.72 -18.32 -0.84
N VAL A 378 -5.63 -17.00 -0.79
CA VAL A 378 -5.80 -16.21 0.43
C VAL A 378 -6.94 -15.21 0.29
N ALA A 379 -7.63 -14.93 1.39
CA ALA A 379 -8.71 -13.96 1.43
C ALA A 379 -8.19 -12.58 1.86
N SER A 380 -8.72 -11.52 1.26
CA SER A 380 -8.50 -10.13 1.63
C SER A 380 -9.79 -9.34 1.59
N CYS A 381 -9.94 -8.39 2.52
CA CYS A 381 -11.06 -7.43 2.56
C CYS A 381 -10.71 -6.08 1.89
N ILE A 382 -9.69 -6.01 1.05
CA ILE A 382 -9.32 -4.77 0.34
C ILE A 382 -10.51 -4.18 -0.45
N THR A 383 -11.44 -5.01 -0.91
CA THR A 383 -12.68 -4.63 -1.60
C THR A 383 -13.88 -4.50 -0.66
N ALA A 384 -13.65 -4.25 0.63
CA ALA A 384 -14.65 -4.12 1.69
C ALA A 384 -15.34 -5.43 2.14
N SER A 385 -15.17 -6.52 1.42
CA SER A 385 -15.64 -7.85 1.80
C SER A 385 -14.57 -8.90 1.51
N PRO A 386 -14.54 -10.03 2.24
CA PRO A 386 -13.53 -11.06 2.04
C PRO A 386 -13.69 -11.74 0.67
N VAL A 387 -12.63 -11.66 -0.15
CA VAL A 387 -12.57 -12.33 -1.44
C VAL A 387 -11.28 -13.15 -1.51
N THR A 388 -11.43 -14.48 -1.69
CA THR A 388 -10.30 -15.40 -1.85
C THR A 388 -9.80 -15.38 -3.29
N ARG A 389 -8.46 -15.28 -3.48
CA ARG A 389 -7.80 -15.24 -4.79
C ARG A 389 -6.53 -16.07 -4.80
N ALA A 390 -6.00 -16.35 -5.99
CA ALA A 390 -4.76 -17.07 -6.24
C ALA A 390 -4.78 -18.52 -5.72
N GLY A 391 -5.82 -19.29 -6.05
CA GLY A 391 -5.87 -20.75 -5.86
C GLY A 391 -5.20 -21.51 -7.00
N GLY A 392 -4.46 -22.60 -6.70
CA GLY A 392 -3.82 -23.46 -7.68
C GLY A 392 -4.80 -24.39 -8.42
N GLY A 393 -4.46 -24.84 -9.61
CA GLY A 393 -5.24 -25.84 -10.37
C GLY A 393 -5.04 -27.27 -9.89
N GLY A 394 -6.05 -28.11 -9.99
CA GLY A 394 -5.96 -29.54 -9.67
C GLY A 394 -5.19 -30.34 -10.74
N GLY A 395 -4.46 -31.39 -10.31
CA GLY A 395 -3.81 -32.34 -11.21
C GLY A 395 -4.80 -33.31 -11.87
N GLY A 396 -4.55 -33.67 -13.13
CA GLY A 396 -5.33 -34.68 -13.85
C GLY A 396 -4.91 -36.12 -13.49
N VAL A 397 -5.72 -37.10 -13.84
CA VAL A 397 -5.40 -38.52 -13.71
C VAL A 397 -5.23 -39.20 -15.06
N ARG A 398 -4.54 -40.34 -15.06
CA ARG A 398 -4.23 -41.11 -16.28
C ARG A 398 -5.49 -41.48 -17.06
N ARG A 399 -5.35 -41.37 -18.39
CA ARG A 399 -6.27 -41.90 -19.38
C ARG A 399 -5.69 -43.23 -19.92
N GLY A 400 -6.29 -44.35 -19.62
CA GLY A 400 -5.82 -45.64 -20.16
C GLY A 400 -6.85 -46.73 -20.00
N ASP A 401 -6.88 -47.68 -20.96
CA ASP A 401 -7.73 -48.88 -20.87
C ASP A 401 -7.24 -49.75 -19.70
N GLY A 402 -8.17 -50.42 -19.01
CA GLY A 402 -7.88 -51.26 -17.87
C GLY A 402 -7.77 -50.56 -16.51
N GLN A 403 -7.97 -49.26 -16.46
CA GLN A 403 -8.00 -48.50 -15.20
C GLN A 403 -9.37 -48.49 -14.53
N PRO A 404 -9.44 -48.47 -13.17
CA PRO A 404 -10.72 -48.32 -12.50
C PRO A 404 -11.51 -47.12 -13.01
N THR A 405 -12.79 -47.36 -13.35
CA THR A 405 -13.72 -46.27 -13.65
C THR A 405 -14.02 -45.49 -12.40
N GLY A 406 -14.07 -44.11 -12.47
CA GLY A 406 -14.45 -43.28 -11.35
C GLY A 406 -13.31 -42.53 -10.66
N ARG A 407 -12.07 -42.60 -11.16
CA ARG A 407 -11.00 -41.71 -10.68
C ARG A 407 -11.28 -40.26 -11.03
N SER A 408 -11.25 -39.39 -10.06
CA SER A 408 -11.43 -37.96 -10.24
C SER A 408 -10.09 -37.23 -10.34
N GLY A 409 -10.05 -36.20 -11.17
CA GLY A 409 -8.96 -35.23 -11.08
C GLY A 409 -8.95 -34.56 -9.71
N GLY A 410 -7.85 -33.93 -9.37
CA GLY A 410 -7.72 -33.12 -8.17
C GLY A 410 -8.68 -31.93 -8.18
N SER A 411 -9.22 -31.57 -7.03
CA SER A 411 -10.00 -30.35 -6.89
C SER A 411 -9.13 -29.12 -7.18
N GLY A 412 -9.71 -28.09 -7.78
CA GLY A 412 -9.07 -26.77 -7.83
C GLY A 412 -9.05 -26.13 -6.45
N GLY A 413 -8.01 -25.34 -6.16
CA GLY A 413 -7.88 -24.60 -4.91
C GLY A 413 -8.91 -23.48 -4.80
N SER A 414 -9.40 -23.21 -3.59
CA SER A 414 -10.25 -22.05 -3.32
C SER A 414 -9.54 -20.76 -3.75
N GLY A 415 -10.27 -19.81 -4.32
CA GLY A 415 -9.68 -18.61 -4.91
C GLY A 415 -9.44 -18.74 -6.42
N GLY A 416 -10.22 -19.58 -7.08
CA GLY A 416 -10.35 -19.61 -8.54
C GLY A 416 -9.55 -20.69 -9.27
N GLY A 417 -9.00 -21.66 -8.56
CA GLY A 417 -8.33 -22.81 -9.21
C GLY A 417 -9.30 -23.69 -10.00
N GLY A 418 -8.91 -24.12 -11.22
CA GLY A 418 -9.64 -25.07 -12.06
C GLY A 418 -9.44 -26.51 -11.60
N ALA A 419 -10.47 -27.34 -11.63
CA ALA A 419 -10.34 -28.74 -11.28
C ALA A 419 -9.57 -29.55 -12.33
N GLY A 420 -8.82 -30.57 -11.92
CA GLY A 420 -8.18 -31.52 -12.84
C GLY A 420 -9.17 -32.42 -13.56
N GLY A 421 -8.80 -32.86 -14.76
CA GLY A 421 -9.57 -33.80 -15.54
C GLY A 421 -9.56 -35.19 -14.92
N GLY A 422 -10.74 -35.77 -14.82
CA GLY A 422 -10.96 -37.12 -14.30
C GLY A 422 -11.17 -38.16 -15.41
N LYS A 423 -11.46 -39.40 -15.01
CA LYS A 423 -11.92 -40.47 -15.87
C LYS A 423 -13.42 -40.65 -15.70
N PRO A 424 -14.27 -40.43 -16.64
CA PRO A 424 -14.69 -41.45 -17.59
C PRO A 424 -14.05 -41.28 -18.98
N ASN A 425 -14.26 -42.31 -19.85
CA ASN A 425 -13.84 -42.23 -21.24
C ASN A 425 -14.98 -41.58 -22.07
N PRO A 426 -14.77 -40.49 -22.84
CA PRO A 426 -13.49 -39.78 -23.02
C PRO A 426 -13.05 -39.04 -21.74
N ALA A 427 -11.72 -38.94 -21.53
CA ALA A 427 -11.16 -38.24 -20.42
C ALA A 427 -11.64 -36.79 -20.38
N THR A 428 -12.03 -36.30 -19.19
CA THR A 428 -12.51 -34.93 -19.05
C THR A 428 -11.37 -33.93 -19.23
N ALA A 429 -11.68 -32.80 -19.80
CA ALA A 429 -10.78 -31.67 -19.87
C ALA A 429 -10.48 -31.15 -18.47
N GLY A 430 -9.32 -30.55 -18.28
CA GLY A 430 -9.01 -29.77 -17.12
C GLY A 430 -9.90 -28.50 -17.08
N GLY A 431 -10.39 -28.15 -15.92
CA GLY A 431 -11.20 -26.94 -15.69
C GLY A 431 -10.36 -25.67 -15.82
N ALA A 432 -10.94 -24.60 -16.35
CA ALA A 432 -10.28 -23.30 -16.41
C ALA A 432 -10.21 -22.66 -15.01
N GLY A 433 -9.15 -21.91 -14.75
CA GLY A 433 -9.06 -20.98 -13.64
C GLY A 433 -10.04 -19.82 -13.81
N THR A 434 -10.60 -19.35 -12.71
CA THR A 434 -11.56 -18.24 -12.70
C THR A 434 -10.87 -16.91 -13.06
N SER A 435 -11.46 -16.16 -14.00
CA SER A 435 -10.97 -14.84 -14.38
C SER A 435 -10.95 -13.87 -13.17
N ASN A 436 -10.00 -12.94 -13.18
CA ASN A 436 -9.82 -11.89 -12.18
C ASN A 436 -9.49 -12.42 -10.76
N THR A 437 -8.99 -13.67 -10.71
CA THR A 437 -8.54 -14.29 -9.45
C THR A 437 -7.08 -14.71 -9.47
N GLY A 438 -6.44 -14.80 -10.64
CA GLY A 438 -5.12 -15.40 -10.77
C GLY A 438 -5.11 -16.91 -10.55
N GLY A 439 -6.26 -17.58 -10.63
CA GLY A 439 -6.36 -19.03 -10.40
C GLY A 439 -5.65 -19.85 -11.47
N GLY A 440 -4.95 -20.94 -11.07
CA GLY A 440 -4.31 -21.89 -11.98
C GLY A 440 -5.33 -22.77 -12.71
N GLY A 441 -5.05 -23.19 -13.96
CA GLY A 441 -5.89 -24.11 -14.72
C GLY A 441 -5.65 -25.57 -14.32
N GLY A 442 -6.68 -26.42 -14.40
CA GLY A 442 -6.61 -27.85 -14.12
C GLY A 442 -5.85 -28.62 -15.20
N GLY A 443 -5.09 -29.62 -14.81
CA GLY A 443 -4.44 -30.59 -15.72
C GLY A 443 -5.47 -31.52 -16.36
N GLY A 444 -5.31 -31.91 -17.61
CA GLY A 444 -6.24 -32.77 -18.31
C GLY A 444 -5.59 -33.77 -19.27
N GLY A 445 -6.31 -34.86 -19.60
CA GLY A 445 -5.81 -35.94 -20.45
C GLY A 445 -5.81 -35.57 -21.95
N SER A 446 -6.79 -34.84 -22.41
CA SER A 446 -6.95 -34.42 -23.84
C SER A 446 -6.79 -32.91 -23.99
N SER A 447 -7.24 -32.13 -23.06
CA SER A 447 -7.08 -30.68 -23.01
C SER A 447 -6.93 -30.21 -21.58
N SER A 448 -6.14 -29.18 -21.37
CA SER A 448 -5.97 -28.55 -20.07
C SER A 448 -6.85 -27.29 -19.92
N GLY A 449 -7.12 -26.94 -18.67
CA GLY A 449 -7.73 -25.68 -18.36
C GLY A 449 -6.73 -24.52 -18.56
N SER A 450 -7.22 -23.40 -19.06
CA SER A 450 -6.48 -22.14 -19.04
C SER A 450 -6.35 -21.63 -17.61
N GLY A 451 -5.31 -20.87 -17.30
CA GLY A 451 -5.25 -20.06 -16.09
C GLY A 451 -6.27 -18.93 -16.14
N GLY A 452 -6.70 -18.44 -14.99
CA GLY A 452 -7.50 -17.23 -14.83
C GLY A 452 -6.64 -15.98 -14.92
N SER A 453 -7.20 -14.90 -15.46
CA SER A 453 -6.53 -13.60 -15.46
C SER A 453 -6.28 -13.08 -14.05
N GLY A 454 -5.30 -12.21 -13.91
CA GLY A 454 -5.01 -11.47 -12.68
C GLY A 454 -5.99 -10.33 -12.43
N ILE A 455 -5.68 -9.52 -11.42
CA ILE A 455 -6.40 -8.33 -11.01
C ILE A 455 -5.45 -7.36 -10.31
N VAL A 456 -5.69 -6.05 -10.48
CA VAL A 456 -5.03 -5.01 -9.69
C VAL A 456 -6.09 -4.18 -8.97
N ILE A 457 -5.92 -4.00 -7.66
CA ILE A 457 -6.81 -3.20 -6.83
C ILE A 457 -5.95 -2.19 -6.09
N ILE A 458 -6.39 -0.92 -6.09
CA ILE A 458 -5.71 0.19 -5.42
C ILE A 458 -6.71 0.81 -4.46
N ARG A 459 -6.32 1.01 -3.21
CA ARG A 459 -7.18 1.57 -2.16
C ARG A 459 -6.46 2.70 -1.44
N TYR A 460 -7.10 3.86 -1.32
CA TYR A 460 -6.54 5.02 -0.64
C TYR A 460 -7.62 5.82 0.08
N LYS A 461 -7.20 6.56 1.12
CA LYS A 461 -8.09 7.45 1.88
C LYS A 461 -8.41 8.69 1.05
N PHE A 462 -9.71 9.10 1.02
CA PHE A 462 -10.19 10.22 0.22
C PHE A 462 -11.03 11.23 1.01
N GLN A 463 -11.23 11.02 2.31
CA GLN A 463 -11.90 11.94 3.25
C GLN A 463 -11.51 11.64 4.70
#